data_86f65e168e2583694979c12a1547df25
#
_entry.id   86f65e168e2583694979c12a1547df25
#
_cell.length_a   1.000
_cell.length_b   1.000
_cell.length_c   1.000
_cell.angle_alpha   90.00
_cell.angle_beta   90.00
_cell.angle_gamma   90.00
#
_symmetry.space_group_name_H-M   'P 1'
#
loop_
_entity.id
_entity.type
_entity.pdbx_description
1 polymer ?
#
loop_
_entity_poly.entity_id
_entity_poly.type
_entity_poly.pdbx_seq_one_letter_code
_entity_poly.pdbx_strand_id
1 'polypeptide(L)'
;MTESMRELGKTGLEIPPIVFGTSALGNLYQAYSAETKLAILREMVASTEQPVVLDSAGKYGAGLALEVIGNGLRTLGVPPEKVIISNKLAWVRTPLRSPEPTFEPGVWVGLHHDAEQAISYDGILRCWEQGCELLGAPYRPRLVSVHDPDEFLNSAASPIERQRLMRDVVGAYRALHELKRQGQVGPIGVGAKDWRVVRELAEVAALDWVMLACSLTIFHHPPEVVALVASLCELGIGIINSAVFHAGFLTGGKFFDYRELRPEDQADRPLFAWRDKFHALCRQHDVLPAAACVRFAISPPGVAAIALNTSRPEQVQRNRALASAEIPAAFWAAMKDARLISPDYPYLD
;
A
#
# COMPACT_ATOMS: atom_id res chain seq x y z
N MET A 1 -17.23 -7.52 17.97
CA MET A 1 -15.93 -8.18 18.29
C MET A 1 -14.85 -7.13 18.16
N THR A 2 -14.04 -6.92 19.20
CA THR A 2 -12.86 -6.04 19.12
C THR A 2 -11.87 -6.65 18.14
N GLU A 3 -11.52 -5.90 17.11
CA GLU A 3 -10.53 -6.31 16.12
C GLU A 3 -9.17 -6.48 16.81
N SER A 4 -8.53 -7.64 16.60
CA SER A 4 -7.21 -7.91 17.19
C SER A 4 -6.14 -7.04 16.51
N MET A 5 -5.59 -6.10 17.27
CA MET A 5 -4.41 -5.36 16.86
C MET A 5 -3.22 -6.30 16.67
N ARG A 6 -2.31 -5.98 15.76
CA ARG A 6 -1.13 -6.79 15.43
C ARG A 6 0.13 -5.95 15.55
N GLU A 7 1.17 -6.50 16.13
CA GLU A 7 2.46 -5.83 16.21
C GLU A 7 3.09 -5.72 14.81
N LEU A 8 3.54 -4.52 14.44
CA LEU A 8 4.27 -4.29 13.20
C LEU A 8 5.76 -4.61 13.40
N GLY A 9 6.12 -5.88 13.24
CA GLY A 9 7.48 -6.36 13.49
C GLY A 9 7.93 -6.03 14.93
N LYS A 10 9.20 -5.65 15.09
CA LYS A 10 9.79 -5.25 16.38
C LYS A 10 9.70 -3.74 16.64
N THR A 11 8.73 -3.04 16.02
CA THR A 11 8.61 -1.58 16.14
C THR A 11 7.98 -1.12 17.46
N GLY A 12 7.35 -2.02 18.21
CA GLY A 12 6.50 -1.69 19.36
C GLY A 12 5.22 -0.95 18.98
N LEU A 13 4.88 -0.91 17.70
CA LEU A 13 3.65 -0.31 17.19
C LEU A 13 2.63 -1.37 16.85
N GLU A 14 1.49 -1.33 17.50
CA GLU A 14 0.34 -2.15 17.14
C GLU A 14 -0.53 -1.43 16.12
N ILE A 15 -0.95 -2.16 15.07
CA ILE A 15 -1.79 -1.65 13.99
C ILE A 15 -2.99 -2.58 13.74
N PRO A 16 -4.13 -2.05 13.26
CA PRO A 16 -5.26 -2.87 12.87
C PRO A 16 -4.90 -3.72 11.64
N PRO A 17 -5.57 -4.87 11.42
CA PRO A 17 -5.31 -5.75 10.26
C PRO A 17 -5.66 -5.11 8.91
N ILE A 18 -6.42 -4.02 8.91
CA ILE A 18 -6.68 -3.20 7.72
C ILE A 18 -6.10 -1.80 7.92
N VAL A 19 -5.23 -1.41 6.99
CA VAL A 19 -4.69 -0.06 6.80
C VAL A 19 -5.45 0.58 5.65
N PHE A 20 -5.89 1.83 5.83
CA PHE A 20 -6.61 2.55 4.78
C PHE A 20 -5.65 3.28 3.85
N GLY A 21 -5.54 2.79 2.60
CA GLY A 21 -4.90 3.53 1.52
C GLY A 21 -5.70 4.76 1.14
N THR A 22 -5.03 5.85 0.81
CA THR A 22 -5.65 7.15 0.60
C THR A 22 -5.46 7.72 -0.81
N SER A 23 -5.05 6.91 -1.78
CA SER A 23 -4.83 7.38 -3.16
C SER A 23 -6.10 7.95 -3.81
N ALA A 24 -7.30 7.47 -3.44
CA ALA A 24 -8.57 8.05 -3.88
C ALA A 24 -8.76 9.50 -3.41
N LEU A 25 -8.24 9.86 -2.22
CA LEU A 25 -8.26 11.25 -1.73
C LEU A 25 -7.35 12.17 -2.56
N GLY A 26 -6.36 11.60 -3.26
CA GLY A 26 -5.48 12.25 -4.23
C GLY A 26 -6.03 12.27 -5.66
N ASN A 27 -7.30 11.88 -5.88
CA ASN A 27 -7.94 11.83 -7.21
C ASN A 27 -7.36 10.75 -8.16
N LEU A 28 -7.02 9.59 -7.63
CA LEU A 28 -6.62 8.44 -8.47
C LEU A 28 -7.77 8.06 -9.40
N TYR A 29 -7.53 8.13 -10.71
CA TYR A 29 -8.44 7.84 -11.84
C TYR A 29 -9.71 8.71 -11.93
N GLN A 30 -10.11 9.38 -10.86
CA GLN A 30 -11.31 10.21 -10.83
C GLN A 30 -11.17 11.31 -9.78
N ALA A 31 -11.59 12.51 -10.14
CA ALA A 31 -11.73 13.61 -9.19
C ALA A 31 -13.00 13.42 -8.35
N TYR A 32 -12.84 13.48 -7.02
CA TYR A 32 -13.96 13.42 -6.07
C TYR A 32 -14.18 14.78 -5.41
N SER A 33 -15.46 15.07 -5.10
CA SER A 33 -15.79 16.30 -4.36
C SER A 33 -15.20 16.30 -2.95
N ALA A 34 -15.03 17.48 -2.37
CA ALA A 34 -14.55 17.64 -1.00
C ALA A 34 -15.47 16.91 0.00
N GLU A 35 -16.79 16.93 -0.23
CA GLU A 35 -17.78 16.25 0.60
C GLU A 35 -17.58 14.73 0.57
N THR A 36 -17.38 14.16 -0.62
CA THR A 36 -17.12 12.71 -0.79
C THR A 36 -15.83 12.31 -0.05
N LYS A 37 -14.75 13.06 -0.24
CA LYS A 37 -13.46 12.81 0.43
C LYS A 37 -13.59 12.90 1.95
N LEU A 38 -14.31 13.91 2.46
CA LEU A 38 -14.58 14.06 3.89
C LEU A 38 -15.45 12.91 4.43
N ALA A 39 -16.45 12.46 3.67
CA ALA A 39 -17.27 11.31 4.03
C ALA A 39 -16.45 10.02 4.12
N ILE A 40 -15.56 9.76 3.14
CA ILE A 40 -14.64 8.62 3.18
C ILE A 40 -13.77 8.67 4.45
N LEU A 41 -13.16 9.81 4.73
CA LEU A 41 -12.29 9.97 5.90
C LEU A 41 -13.07 9.83 7.22
N ARG A 42 -14.30 10.36 7.29
CA ARG A 42 -15.21 10.18 8.44
C ARG A 42 -15.48 8.70 8.72
N GLU A 43 -15.83 7.94 7.68
CA GLU A 43 -16.08 6.50 7.82
C GLU A 43 -14.81 5.73 8.24
N MET A 44 -13.63 6.10 7.73
CA MET A 44 -12.37 5.50 8.15
C MET A 44 -12.14 5.71 9.65
N VAL A 45 -12.28 6.95 10.14
CA VAL A 45 -12.08 7.29 11.55
C VAL A 45 -13.15 6.66 12.44
N ALA A 46 -14.42 6.67 12.02
CA ALA A 46 -15.52 6.08 12.77
C ALA A 46 -15.54 4.54 12.76
N SER A 47 -14.71 3.93 11.92
CA SER A 47 -14.73 2.48 11.72
C SER A 47 -14.25 1.68 12.94
N THR A 48 -13.52 2.29 13.86
CA THR A 48 -12.93 1.61 15.03
C THR A 48 -12.73 2.57 16.20
N GLU A 49 -12.77 2.04 17.41
CA GLU A 49 -12.37 2.75 18.63
C GLU A 49 -10.85 2.85 18.79
N GLN A 50 -10.10 1.96 18.13
CA GLN A 50 -8.65 1.96 18.10
C GLN A 50 -8.13 3.01 17.13
N PRO A 51 -6.84 3.41 17.23
CA PRO A 51 -6.24 4.29 16.24
C PRO A 51 -6.31 3.68 14.83
N VAL A 52 -6.81 4.46 13.86
CA VAL A 52 -6.80 4.05 12.45
C VAL A 52 -5.44 4.34 11.82
N VAL A 53 -5.04 3.52 10.86
CA VAL A 53 -3.84 3.78 10.06
C VAL A 53 -4.25 4.27 8.68
N LEU A 54 -3.80 5.49 8.34
CA LEU A 54 -4.00 6.12 7.03
C LEU A 54 -2.66 6.09 6.28
N ASP A 55 -2.60 5.31 5.20
CA ASP A 55 -1.42 5.19 4.36
C ASP A 55 -1.51 6.15 3.16
N SER A 56 -0.58 7.08 3.09
CA SER A 56 -0.54 8.14 2.08
C SER A 56 0.86 8.27 1.45
N ALA A 57 0.99 9.21 0.53
CA ALA A 57 2.26 9.50 -0.16
C ALA A 57 2.26 10.91 -0.73
N GLY A 58 3.43 11.53 -0.84
CA GLY A 58 3.61 12.75 -1.62
C GLY A 58 3.25 12.60 -3.10
N LYS A 59 3.38 11.38 -3.65
CA LYS A 59 2.95 11.01 -5.00
C LYS A 59 1.43 11.10 -5.19
N TYR A 60 0.63 10.83 -4.14
CA TYR A 60 -0.83 10.73 -4.27
C TYR A 60 -1.47 12.08 -4.56
N GLY A 61 -1.71 12.32 -5.87
CA GLY A 61 -2.23 13.57 -6.38
C GLY A 61 -1.31 14.75 -6.13
N ALA A 62 0.01 14.57 -6.28
CA ALA A 62 1.00 15.60 -5.96
C ALA A 62 0.83 16.15 -4.53
N GLY A 63 0.61 15.28 -3.56
CA GLY A 63 0.40 15.63 -2.15
C GLY A 63 -1.03 16.04 -1.78
N LEU A 64 -1.97 16.05 -2.73
CA LEU A 64 -3.38 16.36 -2.45
C LEU A 64 -3.98 15.44 -1.38
N ALA A 65 -3.62 14.15 -1.39
CA ALA A 65 -4.12 13.21 -0.38
C ALA A 65 -3.71 13.62 1.05
N LEU A 66 -2.46 14.05 1.26
CA LEU A 66 -1.98 14.54 2.56
C LEU A 66 -2.74 15.79 3.02
N GLU A 67 -2.94 16.74 2.11
CA GLU A 67 -3.69 17.96 2.36
C GLU A 67 -5.15 17.67 2.74
N VAL A 68 -5.81 16.75 2.00
CA VAL A 68 -7.18 16.31 2.31
C VAL A 68 -7.24 15.61 3.67
N ILE A 69 -6.29 14.76 4.00
CA ILE A 69 -6.22 14.10 5.31
C ILE A 69 -6.12 15.14 6.41
N GLY A 70 -5.15 16.06 6.35
CA GLY A 70 -4.94 17.06 7.39
C GLY A 70 -6.15 17.97 7.59
N ASN A 71 -6.72 18.50 6.49
CA ASN A 71 -7.90 19.35 6.53
C ASN A 71 -9.12 18.59 7.05
N GLY A 72 -9.34 17.37 6.56
CA GLY A 72 -10.48 16.55 6.95
C GLY A 72 -10.43 16.14 8.42
N LEU A 73 -9.27 15.71 8.94
CA LEU A 73 -9.11 15.36 10.35
C LEU A 73 -9.37 16.57 11.27
N ARG A 74 -8.89 17.78 10.89
CA ARG A 74 -9.22 19.01 11.63
C ARG A 74 -10.71 19.32 11.59
N THR A 75 -11.33 19.23 10.43
CA THR A 75 -12.79 19.45 10.27
C THR A 75 -13.62 18.48 11.09
N LEU A 76 -13.18 17.24 11.21
CA LEU A 76 -13.84 16.21 12.01
C LEU A 76 -13.50 16.27 13.50
N GLY A 77 -12.57 17.12 13.93
CA GLY A 77 -12.12 17.25 15.31
C GLY A 77 -11.42 15.97 15.83
N VAL A 78 -10.73 15.22 14.96
CA VAL A 78 -10.09 13.96 15.33
C VAL A 78 -8.81 14.24 16.13
N PRO A 79 -8.65 13.70 17.35
CA PRO A 79 -7.41 13.86 18.10
C PRO A 79 -6.24 13.12 17.43
N PRO A 80 -5.01 13.68 17.46
CA PRO A 80 -3.86 13.07 16.79
C PRO A 80 -3.54 11.63 17.23
N GLU A 81 -3.82 11.28 18.49
CA GLU A 81 -3.63 9.93 19.04
C GLU A 81 -4.60 8.89 18.50
N LYS A 82 -5.69 9.30 17.85
CA LYS A 82 -6.66 8.41 17.20
C LYS A 82 -6.27 8.05 15.77
N VAL A 83 -5.16 8.58 15.26
CA VAL A 83 -4.74 8.33 13.89
C VAL A 83 -3.22 8.11 13.80
N ILE A 84 -2.82 7.09 13.07
CA ILE A 84 -1.45 6.84 12.68
C ILE A 84 -1.36 7.16 11.19
N ILE A 85 -0.57 8.16 10.83
CA ILE A 85 -0.36 8.54 9.44
C ILE A 85 0.95 7.91 8.97
N SER A 86 0.87 7.13 7.89
CA SER A 86 2.00 6.64 7.11
C SER A 86 2.19 7.53 5.89
N ASN A 87 3.40 8.05 5.66
CA ASN A 87 3.72 8.81 4.47
C ASN A 87 4.90 8.17 3.72
N LYS A 88 4.63 7.76 2.50
CA LYS A 88 5.66 7.28 1.57
C LYS A 88 6.33 8.49 0.91
N LEU A 89 7.63 8.65 1.18
CA LEU A 89 8.46 9.77 0.72
C LEU A 89 9.19 9.35 -0.56
N ALA A 90 9.30 10.20 -1.49
CA ALA A 90 10.07 10.13 -2.74
C ALA A 90 9.63 11.17 -3.75
N TRP A 91 8.51 11.85 -3.51
CA TRP A 91 7.90 12.77 -4.45
C TRP A 91 7.63 14.10 -3.77
N VAL A 92 8.05 15.17 -4.43
CA VAL A 92 7.86 16.57 -4.01
C VAL A 92 6.86 17.23 -4.94
N ARG A 93 5.84 17.89 -4.39
CA ARG A 93 4.91 18.73 -5.13
C ARG A 93 5.66 19.90 -5.77
N THR A 94 5.37 20.17 -7.03
CA THR A 94 5.91 21.28 -7.80
C THR A 94 4.77 22.06 -8.49
N PRO A 95 5.02 23.29 -8.99
CA PRO A 95 4.03 24.02 -9.76
C PRO A 95 3.65 23.28 -11.04
N LEU A 96 2.35 23.20 -11.34
CA LEU A 96 1.86 22.72 -12.61
C LEU A 96 2.21 23.71 -13.72
N ARG A 97 2.97 23.28 -14.73
CA ARG A 97 3.46 24.13 -15.85
C ARG A 97 2.86 23.70 -17.20
N SER A 98 2.04 22.66 -17.21
CA SER A 98 1.37 22.08 -18.37
C SER A 98 -0.12 21.92 -18.08
N PRO A 99 -1.01 21.70 -19.07
CA PRO A 99 -2.44 21.49 -18.84
C PRO A 99 -2.73 20.29 -17.92
N GLU A 100 -1.86 19.27 -17.93
CA GLU A 100 -1.97 18.07 -17.13
C GLU A 100 -0.63 17.79 -16.41
N PRO A 101 -0.64 17.09 -15.27
CA PRO A 101 0.57 16.68 -14.58
C PRO A 101 1.48 15.85 -15.47
N THR A 102 2.80 16.02 -15.30
CA THR A 102 3.79 15.29 -16.09
C THR A 102 4.15 13.93 -15.49
N PHE A 103 3.91 13.73 -14.19
CA PHE A 103 4.08 12.44 -13.54
C PHE A 103 2.83 11.56 -13.71
N GLU A 104 3.02 10.29 -14.06
CA GLU A 104 1.96 9.30 -14.26
C GLU A 104 0.78 9.84 -15.11
N PRO A 105 0.99 10.18 -16.40
CA PRO A 105 -0.03 10.79 -17.24
C PRO A 105 -1.33 9.98 -17.29
N GLY A 106 -2.47 10.65 -17.10
CA GLY A 106 -3.79 10.02 -17.11
C GLY A 106 -4.19 9.27 -15.85
N VAL A 107 -3.31 9.17 -14.85
CA VAL A 107 -3.58 8.46 -13.59
C VAL A 107 -4.25 9.37 -12.56
N TRP A 108 -3.75 10.60 -12.43
CA TRP A 108 -4.22 11.58 -11.44
C TRP A 108 -5.06 12.68 -12.10
N VAL A 109 -6.29 12.88 -11.63
CA VAL A 109 -7.28 13.72 -12.33
C VAL A 109 -7.54 15.01 -11.58
N GLY A 110 -7.62 16.13 -12.33
CA GLY A 110 -8.02 17.44 -11.81
C GLY A 110 -7.06 18.01 -10.77
N LEU A 111 -5.75 17.82 -10.98
CA LEU A 111 -4.71 18.36 -10.10
C LEU A 111 -4.38 19.82 -10.46
N HIS A 112 -3.98 20.58 -9.45
CA HIS A 112 -3.44 21.93 -9.59
C HIS A 112 -1.92 22.02 -9.41
N HIS A 113 -1.29 20.86 -9.18
CA HIS A 113 0.15 20.73 -8.96
C HIS A 113 0.71 19.57 -9.76
N ASP A 114 1.99 19.63 -10.06
CA ASP A 114 2.79 18.54 -10.55
C ASP A 114 3.60 17.93 -9.41
N ALA A 115 4.34 16.85 -9.69
CA ALA A 115 5.26 16.25 -8.75
C ALA A 115 6.53 15.77 -9.44
N GLU A 116 7.64 15.86 -8.75
CA GLU A 116 8.93 15.34 -9.18
C GLU A 116 9.45 14.28 -8.21
N GLN A 117 10.11 13.26 -8.74
CA GLN A 117 10.75 12.24 -7.93
C GLN A 117 12.05 12.77 -7.32
N ALA A 118 12.22 12.57 -6.01
CA ALA A 118 13.30 13.15 -5.22
C ALA A 118 13.90 12.13 -4.23
N ILE A 119 14.33 10.96 -4.75
CA ILE A 119 14.97 9.91 -3.94
C ILE A 119 16.46 10.25 -3.81
N SER A 120 16.83 10.95 -2.75
CA SER A 120 18.19 11.28 -2.33
C SER A 120 18.16 11.74 -0.88
N TYR A 121 19.30 11.98 -0.26
CA TYR A 121 19.37 12.52 1.09
C TYR A 121 18.58 13.82 1.24
N ASP A 122 18.90 14.84 0.44
CA ASP A 122 18.23 16.15 0.49
C ASP A 122 16.78 16.06 -0.04
N GLY A 123 16.54 15.18 -1.02
CA GLY A 123 15.22 14.96 -1.57
C GLY A 123 14.23 14.41 -0.53
N ILE A 124 14.65 13.46 0.28
CA ILE A 124 13.81 12.88 1.35
C ILE A 124 13.53 13.91 2.45
N LEU A 125 14.50 14.75 2.81
CA LEU A 125 14.27 15.84 3.78
C LEU A 125 13.20 16.80 3.25
N ARG A 126 13.29 17.22 1.98
CA ARG A 126 12.25 18.06 1.34
C ARG A 126 10.88 17.36 1.32
N CYS A 127 10.83 16.06 0.99
CA CYS A 127 9.59 15.29 1.02
C CYS A 127 8.97 15.25 2.43
N TRP A 128 9.80 15.09 3.45
CA TRP A 128 9.37 15.09 4.85
C TRP A 128 8.78 16.45 5.27
N GLU A 129 9.52 17.54 5.05
CA GLU A 129 9.09 18.90 5.38
C GLU A 129 7.77 19.23 4.68
N GLN A 130 7.71 19.05 3.37
CA GLN A 130 6.50 19.30 2.59
C GLN A 130 5.33 18.42 3.02
N GLY A 131 5.57 17.14 3.33
CA GLY A 131 4.52 16.23 3.81
C GLY A 131 3.92 16.69 5.15
N CYS A 132 4.76 17.20 6.07
CA CYS A 132 4.31 17.79 7.33
C CYS A 132 3.55 19.10 7.10
N GLU A 133 3.98 19.94 6.17
CA GLU A 133 3.30 21.18 5.79
C GLU A 133 1.91 20.90 5.22
N LEU A 134 1.81 19.98 4.27
CA LEU A 134 0.54 19.60 3.64
C LEU A 134 -0.48 19.01 4.63
N LEU A 135 -0.03 18.17 5.54
CA LEU A 135 -0.88 17.67 6.63
C LEU A 135 -1.30 18.82 7.58
N GLY A 136 -0.38 19.70 7.89
CA GLY A 136 -0.57 20.79 8.85
C GLY A 136 -0.77 20.32 10.29
N ALA A 137 -0.34 21.17 11.24
CA ALA A 137 -0.48 20.87 12.65
C ALA A 137 -1.95 20.59 13.05
N PRO A 138 -2.21 19.69 14.02
CA PRO A 138 -1.22 18.98 14.85
C PRO A 138 -0.71 17.66 14.26
N TYR A 139 -1.12 17.30 13.05
CA TYR A 139 -0.85 15.97 12.46
C TYR A 139 0.56 15.91 11.85
N ARG A 140 1.22 14.77 12.09
CA ARG A 140 2.52 14.43 11.49
C ARG A 140 2.55 12.95 11.12
N PRO A 141 3.29 12.55 10.08
CA PRO A 141 3.50 11.13 9.79
C PRO A 141 4.23 10.45 10.94
N ARG A 142 3.71 9.32 11.40
CA ARG A 142 4.33 8.49 12.42
C ARG A 142 5.11 7.33 11.80
N LEU A 143 4.65 6.81 10.66
CA LEU A 143 5.34 5.86 9.82
C LEU A 143 5.87 6.56 8.58
N VAL A 144 7.10 6.26 8.16
CA VAL A 144 7.68 6.77 6.92
C VAL A 144 8.33 5.65 6.12
N SER A 145 8.34 5.79 4.80
CA SER A 145 9.03 4.85 3.91
C SER A 145 9.54 5.56 2.67
N VAL A 146 10.50 4.96 1.97
CA VAL A 146 10.84 5.35 0.60
C VAL A 146 9.83 4.71 -0.34
N HIS A 147 9.25 5.50 -1.26
CA HIS A 147 8.19 5.09 -2.19
C HIS A 147 8.74 4.69 -3.53
N ASP A 148 8.39 3.49 -3.98
CA ASP A 148 8.72 2.94 -5.31
C ASP A 148 10.23 3.08 -5.67
N PRO A 149 11.18 2.72 -4.76
CA PRO A 149 12.60 2.73 -5.10
C PRO A 149 12.94 1.75 -6.21
N ASP A 150 12.13 0.72 -6.43
CA ASP A 150 12.22 -0.22 -7.54
C ASP A 150 11.97 0.47 -8.88
N GLU A 151 10.96 1.32 -9.02
CA GLU A 151 10.72 2.11 -10.22
C GLU A 151 11.90 3.06 -10.49
N PHE A 152 12.42 3.72 -9.44
CA PHE A 152 13.59 4.59 -9.52
C PHE A 152 14.84 3.86 -10.01
N LEU A 153 15.12 2.68 -9.43
CA LEU A 153 16.29 1.88 -9.83
C LEU A 153 16.13 1.29 -11.24
N ASN A 154 14.91 0.95 -11.64
CA ASN A 154 14.60 0.42 -12.97
C ASN A 154 14.62 1.49 -14.07
N SER A 155 14.64 2.78 -13.73
CA SER A 155 14.84 3.86 -14.69
C SER A 155 16.27 3.98 -15.22
N ALA A 156 17.23 3.26 -14.60
CA ALA A 156 18.62 3.29 -14.97
C ALA A 156 18.86 2.72 -16.37
N ALA A 157 19.54 3.47 -17.23
CA ALA A 157 19.90 3.04 -18.59
C ALA A 157 21.11 2.09 -18.61
N SER A 158 21.84 1.93 -17.50
CA SER A 158 23.00 1.06 -17.38
C SER A 158 23.23 0.55 -15.97
N PRO A 159 24.02 -0.55 -15.79
CA PRO A 159 24.39 -1.03 -14.45
C PRO A 159 25.16 0.02 -13.62
N ILE A 160 25.98 0.85 -14.25
CA ILE A 160 26.73 1.93 -13.58
C ILE A 160 25.76 2.99 -13.06
N GLU A 161 24.77 3.36 -13.86
CA GLU A 161 23.72 4.28 -13.44
C GLU A 161 22.87 3.71 -12.31
N ARG A 162 22.47 2.43 -12.40
CA ARG A 162 21.74 1.77 -11.31
C ARG A 162 22.51 1.80 -9.99
N GLN A 163 23.84 1.61 -10.04
CA GLN A 163 24.67 1.75 -8.83
C GLN A 163 24.68 3.17 -8.29
N ARG A 164 24.65 4.19 -9.16
CA ARG A 164 24.53 5.59 -8.75
C ARG A 164 23.17 5.84 -8.07
N LEU A 165 22.08 5.41 -8.71
CA LEU A 165 20.73 5.53 -8.14
C LEU A 165 20.60 4.77 -6.81
N MET A 166 21.25 3.60 -6.67
CA MET A 166 21.27 2.88 -5.39
C MET A 166 21.98 3.69 -4.30
N ARG A 167 23.06 4.42 -4.61
CA ARG A 167 23.69 5.32 -3.62
C ARG A 167 22.75 6.46 -3.20
N ASP A 168 21.94 6.97 -4.13
CA ASP A 168 20.92 7.98 -3.83
C ASP A 168 19.83 7.40 -2.90
N VAL A 169 19.37 6.15 -3.15
CA VAL A 169 18.44 5.44 -2.26
C VAL A 169 19.04 5.23 -0.87
N VAL A 170 20.28 4.78 -0.76
CA VAL A 170 20.98 4.63 0.53
C VAL A 170 21.11 5.99 1.23
N GLY A 171 21.37 7.07 0.47
CA GLY A 171 21.36 8.44 0.98
C GLY A 171 20.01 8.84 1.57
N ALA A 172 18.90 8.48 0.90
CA ALA A 172 17.54 8.70 1.38
C ALA A 172 17.29 8.01 2.73
N TYR A 173 17.71 6.75 2.89
CA TYR A 173 17.60 6.04 4.18
C TYR A 173 18.46 6.66 5.26
N ARG A 174 19.66 7.16 4.93
CA ARG A 174 20.50 7.89 5.89
C ARG A 174 19.78 9.13 6.43
N ALA A 175 19.09 9.89 5.58
CA ALA A 175 18.26 11.03 6.01
C ALA A 175 17.10 10.58 6.93
N LEU A 176 16.40 9.50 6.58
CA LEU A 176 15.32 8.95 7.43
C LEU A 176 15.83 8.52 8.81
N HIS A 177 16.97 7.83 8.87
CA HIS A 177 17.58 7.42 10.14
C HIS A 177 18.01 8.62 10.99
N GLU A 178 18.41 9.71 10.37
CA GLU A 178 18.71 10.97 11.07
C GLU A 178 17.46 11.58 11.67
N LEU A 179 16.37 11.70 10.89
CA LEU A 179 15.06 12.14 11.39
C LEU A 179 14.56 11.25 12.55
N LYS A 180 14.77 9.93 12.46
CA LYS A 180 14.42 8.99 13.54
C LYS A 180 15.23 9.23 14.80
N ARG A 181 16.55 9.44 14.70
CA ARG A 181 17.41 9.76 15.85
C ARG A 181 17.03 11.10 16.51
N GLN A 182 16.51 12.05 15.73
CA GLN A 182 15.99 13.33 16.22
C GLN A 182 14.58 13.22 16.81
N GLY A 183 13.97 12.03 16.80
CA GLY A 183 12.60 11.80 17.29
C GLY A 183 11.51 12.41 16.41
N GLN A 184 11.83 12.79 15.16
CA GLN A 184 10.86 13.40 14.25
C GLN A 184 9.98 12.36 13.56
N VAL A 185 10.51 11.19 13.28
CA VAL A 185 9.79 10.06 12.67
C VAL A 185 9.89 8.81 13.56
N GLY A 186 8.92 7.91 13.43
CA GLY A 186 8.94 6.59 14.05
C GLY A 186 9.60 5.54 13.14
N PRO A 187 8.96 4.37 12.95
CA PRO A 187 9.51 3.29 12.13
C PRO A 187 9.71 3.69 10.67
N ILE A 188 10.84 3.22 10.11
CA ILE A 188 11.28 3.48 8.73
C ILE A 188 11.06 2.24 7.87
N GLY A 189 10.49 2.42 6.68
CA GLY A 189 10.20 1.30 5.79
C GLY A 189 10.49 1.55 4.31
N VAL A 190 10.01 0.64 3.50
CA VAL A 190 9.96 0.72 2.04
C VAL A 190 8.58 0.34 1.55
N GLY A 191 8.10 1.03 0.51
CA GLY A 191 6.91 0.61 -0.25
C GLY A 191 7.30 0.35 -1.70
N ALA A 192 7.20 -0.90 -2.18
CA ALA A 192 7.64 -1.29 -3.51
C ALA A 192 6.80 -2.45 -4.08
N LYS A 193 6.82 -2.55 -5.41
CA LYS A 193 6.17 -3.62 -6.18
C LYS A 193 7.13 -4.78 -6.44
N ASP A 194 8.40 -4.48 -6.71
CA ASP A 194 9.41 -5.53 -6.91
C ASP A 194 10.01 -5.99 -5.57
N TRP A 195 9.59 -7.15 -5.12
CA TRP A 195 10.09 -7.79 -3.90
C TRP A 195 11.61 -8.05 -3.91
N ARG A 196 12.24 -8.12 -5.09
CA ARG A 196 13.69 -8.32 -5.19
C ARG A 196 14.44 -7.08 -4.70
N VAL A 197 13.91 -5.89 -5.05
CA VAL A 197 14.43 -4.62 -4.53
C VAL A 197 14.18 -4.49 -3.04
N VAL A 198 13.01 -4.93 -2.55
CA VAL A 198 12.76 -4.97 -1.10
C VAL A 198 13.79 -5.83 -0.37
N ARG A 199 14.11 -7.03 -0.91
CA ARG A 199 15.15 -7.91 -0.37
C ARG A 199 16.53 -7.23 -0.36
N GLU A 200 16.93 -6.61 -1.50
CA GLU A 200 18.20 -5.88 -1.61
C GLU A 200 18.29 -4.74 -0.57
N LEU A 201 17.20 -3.99 -0.39
CA LEU A 201 17.16 -2.90 0.58
C LEU A 201 17.15 -3.38 2.04
N ALA A 202 16.53 -4.50 2.34
CA ALA A 202 16.55 -5.08 3.69
C ALA A 202 17.98 -5.43 4.15
N GLU A 203 18.92 -5.69 3.22
CA GLU A 203 20.32 -5.97 3.52
C GLU A 203 21.13 -4.69 3.83
N VAL A 204 20.72 -3.52 3.30
CA VAL A 204 21.56 -2.31 3.32
C VAL A 204 20.94 -1.11 4.04
N ALA A 205 19.63 -1.11 4.31
CA ALA A 205 18.91 0.08 4.76
C ALA A 205 18.38 0.05 6.20
N ALA A 206 18.60 -1.05 6.95
CA ALA A 206 18.11 -1.24 8.33
C ALA A 206 16.60 -0.87 8.45
N LEU A 207 15.74 -1.58 7.71
CA LEU A 207 14.30 -1.36 7.67
C LEU A 207 13.63 -1.86 8.96
N ASP A 208 12.65 -1.11 9.45
CA ASP A 208 11.75 -1.54 10.53
C ASP A 208 10.51 -2.26 9.96
N TRP A 209 10.07 -1.87 8.76
CA TRP A 209 8.89 -2.45 8.11
C TRP A 209 8.94 -2.34 6.59
N VAL A 210 8.14 -3.15 5.91
CA VAL A 210 8.01 -3.13 4.45
C VAL A 210 6.55 -3.12 4.04
N MET A 211 6.24 -2.47 2.92
CA MET A 211 4.96 -2.63 2.21
C MET A 211 5.23 -3.33 0.89
N LEU A 212 4.70 -4.55 0.76
CA LEU A 212 4.76 -5.32 -0.48
C LEU A 212 3.50 -5.05 -1.30
N ALA A 213 3.65 -4.51 -2.50
CA ALA A 213 2.54 -4.29 -3.41
C ALA A 213 2.54 -5.32 -4.54
N CYS A 214 1.39 -5.92 -4.85
CA CYS A 214 1.20 -6.92 -5.92
C CYS A 214 2.06 -8.19 -5.82
N SER A 215 3.01 -8.26 -4.91
CA SER A 215 4.02 -9.34 -4.85
C SER A 215 3.54 -10.59 -4.12
N LEU A 216 2.66 -10.44 -3.12
CA LEU A 216 2.09 -11.54 -2.35
C LEU A 216 0.56 -11.50 -2.39
N THR A 217 -0.02 -12.14 -3.38
CA THR A 217 -1.47 -12.16 -3.60
C THR A 217 -1.95 -13.58 -3.85
N ILE A 218 -3.26 -13.83 -3.74
CA ILE A 218 -3.83 -15.14 -4.06
C ILE A 218 -3.55 -15.57 -5.50
N PHE A 219 -3.37 -14.59 -6.41
CA PHE A 219 -3.02 -14.83 -7.81
C PHE A 219 -1.51 -15.00 -8.02
N HIS A 220 -0.69 -14.20 -7.31
CA HIS A 220 0.77 -14.17 -7.47
C HIS A 220 1.45 -14.35 -6.11
N HIS A 221 2.10 -15.48 -5.90
CA HIS A 221 2.78 -15.84 -4.64
C HIS A 221 3.93 -16.84 -4.91
N PRO A 222 4.94 -16.45 -5.70
CA PRO A 222 6.05 -17.36 -6.00
C PRO A 222 6.77 -17.77 -4.71
N PRO A 223 7.36 -18.99 -4.67
CA PRO A 223 8.03 -19.51 -3.48
C PRO A 223 9.09 -18.57 -2.90
N GLU A 224 9.75 -17.80 -3.76
CA GLU A 224 10.79 -16.84 -3.36
C GLU A 224 10.21 -15.66 -2.55
N VAL A 225 9.00 -15.22 -2.87
CA VAL A 225 8.29 -14.18 -2.09
C VAL A 225 7.85 -14.74 -0.75
N VAL A 226 7.35 -15.97 -0.72
CA VAL A 226 6.96 -16.65 0.52
C VAL A 226 8.18 -16.80 1.45
N ALA A 227 9.32 -17.19 0.88
CA ALA A 227 10.60 -17.28 1.62
C ALA A 227 11.09 -15.90 2.11
N LEU A 228 10.96 -14.85 1.29
CA LEU A 228 11.30 -13.49 1.71
C LEU A 228 10.43 -13.05 2.91
N VAL A 229 9.13 -13.29 2.85
CA VAL A 229 8.20 -12.93 3.95
C VAL A 229 8.58 -13.65 5.24
N ALA A 230 8.93 -14.93 5.18
CA ALA A 230 9.42 -15.69 6.33
C ALA A 230 10.72 -15.07 6.90
N SER A 231 11.69 -14.76 6.03
CA SER A 231 12.97 -14.14 6.42
C SER A 231 12.76 -12.75 7.06
N LEU A 232 11.88 -11.90 6.50
CA LEU A 232 11.56 -10.60 7.10
C LEU A 232 10.94 -10.76 8.48
N CYS A 233 10.04 -11.74 8.65
CA CYS A 233 9.44 -12.06 9.94
C CYS A 233 10.50 -12.48 10.98
N GLU A 234 11.43 -13.37 10.63
CA GLU A 234 12.54 -13.81 11.50
C GLU A 234 13.43 -12.64 11.91
N LEU A 235 13.70 -11.70 11.00
CA LEU A 235 14.45 -10.47 11.28
C LEU A 235 13.66 -9.49 12.17
N GLY A 236 12.35 -9.70 12.32
CA GLY A 236 11.44 -8.82 13.05
C GLY A 236 11.08 -7.57 12.29
N ILE A 237 11.21 -7.58 10.97
CA ILE A 237 10.74 -6.52 10.07
C ILE A 237 9.24 -6.71 9.85
N GLY A 238 8.44 -5.68 10.18
CA GLY A 238 7.00 -5.73 10.02
C GLY A 238 6.58 -5.69 8.56
N ILE A 239 5.48 -6.37 8.22
CA ILE A 239 5.00 -6.44 6.83
C ILE A 239 3.58 -5.90 6.75
N ILE A 240 3.38 -4.93 5.86
CA ILE A 240 2.06 -4.51 5.36
C ILE A 240 1.96 -4.98 3.92
N ASN A 241 0.96 -5.77 3.60
CA ASN A 241 0.73 -6.21 2.22
C ASN A 241 -0.29 -5.29 1.53
N SER A 242 -0.16 -5.06 0.24
CA SER A 242 -1.02 -4.11 -0.48
C SER A 242 -1.28 -4.54 -1.93
N ALA A 243 -2.22 -3.85 -2.59
CA ALA A 243 -2.64 -4.11 -3.97
C ALA A 243 -3.09 -5.58 -4.20
N VAL A 244 -3.63 -6.23 -3.16
CA VAL A 244 -4.00 -7.65 -3.14
C VAL A 244 -5.16 -8.02 -4.08
N PHE A 245 -5.81 -7.02 -4.67
CA PHE A 245 -6.88 -7.19 -5.66
C PHE A 245 -6.41 -6.99 -7.10
N HIS A 246 -5.13 -6.70 -7.35
CA HIS A 246 -4.59 -6.32 -8.66
C HIS A 246 -5.47 -5.24 -9.34
N ALA A 247 -5.50 -4.04 -8.75
CA ALA A 247 -6.34 -2.92 -9.18
C ALA A 247 -7.85 -3.25 -9.28
N GLY A 248 -8.32 -4.24 -8.49
CA GLY A 248 -9.71 -4.66 -8.46
C GLY A 248 -10.07 -5.80 -9.44
N PHE A 249 -9.14 -6.25 -10.27
CA PHE A 249 -9.40 -7.32 -11.24
C PHE A 249 -9.91 -8.59 -10.57
N LEU A 250 -9.27 -9.02 -9.50
CA LEU A 250 -9.64 -10.27 -8.80
C LEU A 250 -11.04 -10.22 -8.18
N THR A 251 -11.58 -9.01 -7.98
CA THR A 251 -12.93 -8.80 -7.43
C THR A 251 -13.97 -8.42 -8.48
N GLY A 252 -13.63 -8.55 -9.78
CA GLY A 252 -14.55 -8.32 -10.89
C GLY A 252 -14.33 -7.01 -11.65
N GLY A 253 -13.34 -6.21 -11.28
CA GLY A 253 -12.93 -5.02 -12.02
C GLY A 253 -12.29 -5.36 -13.37
N LYS A 254 -12.02 -4.33 -14.16
CA LYS A 254 -11.41 -4.44 -15.49
C LYS A 254 -9.93 -4.07 -15.55
N PHE A 255 -9.39 -3.50 -14.49
CA PHE A 255 -7.98 -3.11 -14.41
C PHE A 255 -7.16 -4.16 -13.67
N PHE A 256 -5.98 -4.49 -14.22
CA PHE A 256 -4.96 -5.31 -13.60
C PHE A 256 -3.65 -4.50 -13.57
N ASP A 257 -3.15 -4.21 -12.39
CA ASP A 257 -1.91 -3.48 -12.15
C ASP A 257 -1.75 -2.26 -13.08
N TYR A 258 -2.74 -1.35 -13.04
CA TYR A 258 -2.83 -0.09 -13.79
C TYR A 258 -3.14 -0.24 -15.30
N ARG A 259 -3.28 -1.45 -15.84
CA ARG A 259 -3.66 -1.69 -17.23
C ARG A 259 -5.11 -2.15 -17.33
N GLU A 260 -5.88 -1.58 -18.24
CA GLU A 260 -7.19 -2.09 -18.58
C GLU A 260 -7.07 -3.38 -19.40
N LEU A 261 -7.70 -4.45 -18.91
CA LEU A 261 -7.72 -5.75 -19.60
C LEU A 261 -8.93 -5.87 -20.54
N ARG A 262 -8.74 -6.61 -21.62
CA ARG A 262 -9.76 -6.88 -22.64
C ARG A 262 -9.92 -8.39 -22.87
N PRO A 263 -11.14 -8.97 -22.68
CA PRO A 263 -11.35 -10.40 -22.85
C PRO A 263 -11.03 -10.91 -24.26
N GLU A 264 -11.19 -10.05 -25.28
CA GLU A 264 -10.87 -10.33 -26.68
C GLU A 264 -9.37 -10.39 -26.96
N ASP A 265 -8.54 -9.75 -26.14
CA ASP A 265 -7.08 -9.77 -26.29
C ASP A 265 -6.52 -11.13 -25.88
N GLN A 266 -5.76 -11.74 -26.80
CA GLN A 266 -5.15 -13.06 -26.56
C GLN A 266 -4.20 -13.06 -25.36
N ALA A 267 -3.49 -11.96 -25.11
CA ALA A 267 -2.57 -11.81 -23.98
C ALA A 267 -3.30 -11.75 -22.63
N ASP A 268 -4.55 -11.28 -22.60
CA ASP A 268 -5.33 -11.12 -21.38
C ASP A 268 -6.17 -12.36 -21.03
N ARG A 269 -6.46 -13.21 -22.00
CA ARG A 269 -7.31 -14.42 -21.81
C ARG A 269 -6.89 -15.30 -20.63
N PRO A 270 -5.58 -15.57 -20.38
CA PRO A 270 -5.20 -16.39 -19.23
C PRO A 270 -5.60 -15.79 -17.88
N LEU A 271 -5.56 -14.45 -17.74
CA LEU A 271 -5.98 -13.75 -16.53
C LEU A 271 -7.48 -13.90 -16.30
N PHE A 272 -8.29 -13.72 -17.35
CA PHE A 272 -9.73 -13.93 -17.28
C PHE A 272 -10.08 -15.40 -16.97
N ALA A 273 -9.42 -16.35 -17.61
CA ALA A 273 -9.63 -17.76 -17.35
C ALA A 273 -9.31 -18.16 -15.90
N TRP A 274 -8.25 -17.62 -15.32
CA TRP A 274 -7.91 -17.81 -13.92
C TRP A 274 -9.01 -17.20 -13.01
N ARG A 275 -9.39 -15.96 -13.26
CA ARG A 275 -10.42 -15.25 -12.48
C ARG A 275 -11.78 -15.97 -12.53
N ASP A 276 -12.19 -16.45 -13.69
CA ASP A 276 -13.47 -17.15 -13.86
C ASP A 276 -13.51 -18.45 -13.03
N LYS A 277 -12.41 -19.21 -13.01
CA LYS A 277 -12.27 -20.41 -12.15
C LYS A 277 -12.29 -20.02 -10.67
N PHE A 278 -11.55 -18.99 -10.28
CA PHE A 278 -11.55 -18.48 -8.91
C PHE A 278 -12.94 -18.06 -8.45
N HIS A 279 -13.66 -17.28 -9.27
CA HIS A 279 -15.03 -16.85 -8.95
C HIS A 279 -16.02 -18.04 -8.93
N ALA A 280 -15.80 -19.06 -9.75
CA ALA A 280 -16.63 -20.29 -9.72
C ALA A 280 -16.47 -21.01 -8.37
N LEU A 281 -15.23 -21.20 -7.89
CA LEU A 281 -14.97 -21.77 -6.57
C LEU A 281 -15.51 -20.88 -5.43
N CYS A 282 -15.36 -19.57 -5.54
CA CYS A 282 -15.94 -18.64 -4.57
C CYS A 282 -17.46 -18.84 -4.45
N ARG A 283 -18.18 -18.93 -5.57
CA ARG A 283 -19.64 -19.19 -5.56
C ARG A 283 -19.98 -20.57 -4.99
N GLN A 284 -19.21 -21.60 -5.34
CA GLN A 284 -19.43 -22.98 -4.89
C GLN A 284 -19.33 -23.10 -3.35
N HIS A 285 -18.43 -22.32 -2.73
CA HIS A 285 -18.14 -22.39 -1.30
C HIS A 285 -18.74 -21.22 -0.50
N ASP A 286 -19.58 -20.39 -1.12
CA ASP A 286 -20.16 -19.18 -0.51
C ASP A 286 -19.11 -18.21 0.06
N VAL A 287 -18.00 -18.03 -0.66
CA VAL A 287 -16.88 -17.15 -0.29
C VAL A 287 -16.89 -15.87 -1.14
N LEU A 288 -16.78 -14.72 -0.51
CA LEU A 288 -16.58 -13.47 -1.23
C LEU A 288 -15.16 -13.42 -1.83
N PRO A 289 -14.97 -13.13 -3.14
CA PRO A 289 -13.65 -13.03 -3.75
C PRO A 289 -12.71 -12.08 -3.01
N ALA A 290 -13.21 -10.93 -2.56
CA ALA A 290 -12.43 -9.96 -1.78
C ALA A 290 -11.97 -10.54 -0.43
N ALA A 291 -12.83 -11.32 0.26
CA ALA A 291 -12.48 -11.96 1.50
C ALA A 291 -11.38 -13.02 1.29
N ALA A 292 -11.50 -13.86 0.27
CA ALA A 292 -10.46 -14.82 -0.08
C ALA A 292 -9.11 -14.13 -0.36
N CYS A 293 -9.09 -13.04 -1.13
CA CYS A 293 -7.87 -12.28 -1.42
C CYS A 293 -7.21 -11.73 -0.14
N VAL A 294 -7.99 -11.11 0.75
CA VAL A 294 -7.47 -10.53 2.00
C VAL A 294 -7.00 -11.61 2.96
N ARG A 295 -7.79 -12.68 3.15
CA ARG A 295 -7.43 -13.78 4.04
C ARG A 295 -6.19 -14.53 3.59
N PHE A 296 -6.03 -14.74 2.25
CA PHE A 296 -4.79 -15.25 1.69
C PHE A 296 -3.60 -14.32 2.01
N ALA A 297 -3.75 -13.05 1.68
CA ALA A 297 -2.66 -12.08 1.74
C ALA A 297 -2.17 -11.78 3.17
N ILE A 298 -3.03 -11.98 4.19
CA ILE A 298 -2.71 -11.77 5.60
C ILE A 298 -2.31 -13.08 6.33
N SER A 299 -2.36 -14.23 5.64
CA SER A 299 -2.12 -15.53 6.26
C SER A 299 -0.67 -15.79 6.69
N PRO A 300 0.38 -15.27 6.02
CA PRO A 300 1.75 -15.55 6.45
C PRO A 300 2.09 -14.88 7.77
N PRO A 301 2.87 -15.54 8.63
CA PRO A 301 3.42 -14.93 9.83
C PRO A 301 4.19 -13.64 9.49
N GLY A 302 4.10 -12.63 10.37
CA GLY A 302 4.77 -11.34 10.16
C GLY A 302 4.00 -10.34 9.29
N VAL A 303 2.98 -10.77 8.53
CA VAL A 303 2.07 -9.84 7.85
C VAL A 303 1.11 -9.26 8.88
N ALA A 304 1.37 -8.02 9.29
CA ALA A 304 0.57 -7.34 10.31
C ALA A 304 -0.75 -6.81 9.76
N ALA A 305 -0.75 -6.31 8.52
CA ALA A 305 -1.93 -5.68 7.94
C ALA A 305 -1.97 -5.78 6.41
N ILE A 306 -3.18 -5.53 5.87
CA ILE A 306 -3.43 -5.32 4.44
C ILE A 306 -3.82 -3.86 4.22
N ALA A 307 -3.15 -3.18 3.29
CA ALA A 307 -3.54 -1.84 2.89
C ALA A 307 -4.61 -1.92 1.79
N LEU A 308 -5.80 -1.40 2.08
CA LEU A 308 -6.93 -1.34 1.16
C LEU A 308 -7.35 0.10 0.90
N ASN A 309 -7.53 0.44 -0.36
CA ASN A 309 -8.07 1.73 -0.79
C ASN A 309 -9.57 1.64 -1.09
N THR A 310 -10.27 2.75 -0.91
CA THR A 310 -11.66 2.89 -1.36
C THR A 310 -11.95 4.31 -1.79
N SER A 311 -12.80 4.44 -2.79
CA SER A 311 -13.36 5.71 -3.28
C SER A 311 -14.81 5.94 -2.83
N ARG A 312 -15.36 5.05 -2.02
CA ARG A 312 -16.76 5.06 -1.58
C ARG A 312 -16.86 4.89 -0.07
N PRO A 313 -17.52 5.82 0.65
CA PRO A 313 -17.65 5.76 2.11
C PRO A 313 -18.24 4.42 2.61
N GLU A 314 -19.28 3.91 1.94
CA GLU A 314 -19.98 2.67 2.30
C GLU A 314 -19.11 1.40 2.18
N GLN A 315 -17.96 1.48 1.50
CA GLN A 315 -17.03 0.35 1.39
C GLN A 315 -16.06 0.27 2.56
N VAL A 316 -15.90 1.32 3.36
CA VAL A 316 -14.93 1.34 4.46
C VAL A 316 -15.18 0.20 5.45
N GLN A 317 -16.40 0.09 5.95
CA GLN A 317 -16.78 -0.97 6.89
C GLN A 317 -16.71 -2.37 6.26
N ARG A 318 -17.09 -2.49 4.99
CA ARG A 318 -16.98 -3.76 4.25
C ARG A 318 -15.53 -4.20 4.09
N ASN A 319 -14.63 -3.28 3.72
CA ASN A 319 -13.21 -3.57 3.60
C ASN A 319 -12.63 -4.04 4.93
N ARG A 320 -13.05 -3.43 6.03
CA ARG A 320 -12.62 -3.81 7.36
C ARG A 320 -13.02 -5.23 7.73
N ALA A 321 -14.27 -5.60 7.44
CA ALA A 321 -14.79 -6.93 7.72
C ALA A 321 -14.08 -8.07 6.96
N LEU A 322 -13.37 -7.76 5.85
CA LEU A 322 -12.66 -8.78 5.06
C LEU A 322 -11.55 -9.47 5.85
N ALA A 323 -10.89 -8.77 6.77
CA ALA A 323 -9.79 -9.35 7.55
C ALA A 323 -10.23 -10.42 8.56
N SER A 324 -11.49 -10.35 9.02
CA SER A 324 -12.08 -11.30 9.96
C SER A 324 -13.02 -12.30 9.29
N ALA A 325 -13.14 -12.28 7.96
CA ALA A 325 -13.98 -13.22 7.23
C ALA A 325 -13.50 -14.66 7.44
N GLU A 326 -14.42 -15.55 7.78
CA GLU A 326 -14.14 -16.98 7.85
C GLU A 326 -14.16 -17.57 6.44
N ILE A 327 -13.11 -18.29 6.09
CA ILE A 327 -12.99 -18.99 4.80
C ILE A 327 -12.93 -20.48 5.09
N PRO A 328 -13.86 -21.30 4.56
CA PRO A 328 -13.85 -22.72 4.80
C PRO A 328 -12.56 -23.41 4.32
N ALA A 329 -12.00 -24.33 5.10
CA ALA A 329 -10.82 -25.13 4.69
C ALA A 329 -11.06 -25.85 3.36
N ALA A 330 -12.30 -26.32 3.09
CA ALA A 330 -12.68 -26.93 1.82
C ALA A 330 -12.49 -25.98 0.61
N PHE A 331 -12.64 -24.67 0.78
CA PHE A 331 -12.35 -23.70 -0.28
C PHE A 331 -10.85 -23.68 -0.60
N TRP A 332 -9.99 -23.64 0.42
CA TRP A 332 -8.54 -23.63 0.20
C TRP A 332 -8.05 -24.94 -0.43
N ALA A 333 -8.60 -26.08 -0.01
CA ALA A 333 -8.32 -27.37 -0.64
C ALA A 333 -8.71 -27.35 -2.13
N ALA A 334 -9.92 -26.87 -2.46
CA ALA A 334 -10.37 -26.75 -3.84
C ALA A 334 -9.50 -25.80 -4.69
N MET A 335 -9.02 -24.69 -4.10
CA MET A 335 -8.08 -23.77 -4.76
C MET A 335 -6.73 -24.44 -5.06
N LYS A 336 -6.20 -25.24 -4.12
CA LYS A 336 -4.97 -26.05 -4.30
C LYS A 336 -5.17 -27.12 -5.38
N ASP A 337 -6.26 -27.87 -5.33
CA ASP A 337 -6.59 -28.94 -6.32
C ASP A 337 -6.74 -28.36 -7.73
N ALA A 338 -7.38 -27.20 -7.86
CA ALA A 338 -7.52 -26.48 -9.13
C ALA A 338 -6.23 -25.79 -9.60
N ARG A 339 -5.15 -25.84 -8.80
CA ARG A 339 -3.87 -25.15 -9.05
C ARG A 339 -4.03 -23.65 -9.26
N LEU A 340 -5.01 -23.04 -8.61
CA LEU A 340 -5.18 -21.58 -8.56
C LEU A 340 -4.29 -20.95 -7.49
N ILE A 341 -3.91 -21.72 -6.47
CA ILE A 341 -2.83 -21.43 -5.54
C ILE A 341 -1.85 -22.59 -5.50
N SER A 342 -0.61 -22.32 -5.05
CA SER A 342 0.38 -23.38 -4.93
C SER A 342 -0.11 -24.46 -3.96
N PRO A 343 -0.06 -25.77 -4.35
CA PRO A 343 -0.36 -26.86 -3.43
C PRO A 343 0.48 -26.84 -2.15
N ASP A 344 1.73 -26.35 -2.28
CA ASP A 344 2.70 -26.30 -1.19
C ASP A 344 2.65 -24.99 -0.38
N TYR A 345 1.66 -24.12 -0.64
CA TYR A 345 1.50 -22.89 0.14
C TYR A 345 1.19 -23.22 1.61
N PRO A 346 2.04 -22.78 2.59
CA PRO A 346 2.05 -23.40 3.92
C PRO A 346 1.11 -22.75 4.94
N TYR A 347 0.45 -21.63 4.62
CA TYR A 347 -0.23 -20.78 5.61
C TYR A 347 -1.76 -20.79 5.54
N LEU A 348 -2.36 -21.78 4.84
CA LEU A 348 -3.83 -21.94 4.70
C LEU A 348 -4.19 -23.35 5.18
N ASP A 349 -4.82 -23.42 6.32
CA ASP A 349 -5.36 -24.64 6.91
C ASP A 349 -6.89 -24.69 6.73
#